data_3e1e92f036d4ec501fb06068962ca964
#
_entry.id   3e1e92f036d4ec501fb06068962ca964
#
_cell.length_a   1.000
_cell.length_b   1.000
_cell.length_c   1.000
_cell.angle_alpha   90.00
_cell.angle_beta   90.00
_cell.angle_gamma   90.00
#
_symmetry.space_group_name_H-M   'P 1'
#
loop_
_entity.id
_entity.type
_entity.pdbx_description
1 polymer ?
#
loop_
_entity_poly.entity_id
_entity_poly.type
_entity_poly.pdbx_seq_one_letter_code
_entity_poly.pdbx_strand_id
1 'polypeptide(L)'
;MGTWSVCVFDYLGFVWNPCLWLSEKRWLMQQRSSKTICCPEVLKAPPGEHEYYLLTLASISSSAFPYFLGVVVEYLCNPYLTMGCRQSSEEKEAARRSRRIDRHLRSESQRQRREIKLLLLGTSNSGKSTIVKQMKIIHSGGFNLEACKEYKPLILYNAIDSLTRIIRALTTLKIDFHNPDRAYDAVQLFALTGPAESKGEITPELLGVMKRLWADSGVQECFQRSNEYHLEDNTAYYLNDLDRISAPEYIPTVEDILRSRDMTTGIVENKFTFKELTFKMVDVGGQRSERKKWIHCFEGVTAIIFCVELSGYDLKLYEDNQTSRMAESLRLFDSICNNNWFTNTSLILFLNKKDLLAEKIKRIPLTVCFADYKGQNTYEEAAVYVQRQFEDLNRNKETKEIYSHFTCATDTSNIQFVFDAVTDVIIQNNLKYIGLC
;
A
#
# COMPACT_ATOMS: atom_id res chain seq x y z
N MET A 1 -40.69 -15.13 -50.19
CA MET A 1 -41.07 -15.18 -48.76
C MET A 1 -39.95 -14.54 -47.91
N GLY A 2 -39.69 -13.25 -48.11
CA GLY A 2 -38.54 -12.61 -47.49
C GLY A 2 -38.71 -11.13 -47.22
N THR A 3 -39.93 -10.66 -46.92
CA THR A 3 -40.20 -9.22 -46.74
C THR A 3 -40.96 -8.86 -45.50
N TRP A 4 -41.13 -9.78 -44.52
CA TRP A 4 -41.97 -9.53 -43.35
C TRP A 4 -41.20 -9.30 -42.04
N SER A 5 -39.88 -9.28 -42.05
CA SER A 5 -39.10 -9.14 -40.82
C SER A 5 -38.61 -7.72 -40.52
N VAL A 6 -38.81 -6.75 -41.41
CA VAL A 6 -38.16 -5.43 -41.31
C VAL A 6 -39.04 -4.37 -40.61
N CYS A 7 -40.37 -4.53 -40.60
CA CYS A 7 -41.25 -3.46 -40.14
C CYS A 7 -41.53 -3.41 -38.63
N VAL A 8 -41.07 -4.33 -37.81
CA VAL A 8 -41.42 -4.37 -36.35
C VAL A 8 -40.29 -3.79 -35.48
N PHE A 9 -39.10 -3.56 -36.01
CA PHE A 9 -37.96 -3.14 -35.17
C PHE A 9 -37.43 -1.73 -35.44
N ASP A 10 -38.02 -0.95 -36.32
CA ASP A 10 -37.59 0.43 -36.62
C ASP A 10 -37.87 1.43 -35.48
N TYR A 11 -38.53 1.01 -34.38
CA TYR A 11 -38.86 1.91 -33.27
C TYR A 11 -37.80 1.98 -32.18
N LEU A 12 -36.76 1.14 -32.21
CA LEU A 12 -35.71 1.10 -31.18
C LEU A 12 -34.27 1.30 -31.67
N GLY A 13 -34.06 1.70 -32.93
CA GLY A 13 -32.75 2.14 -33.42
C GLY A 13 -31.66 1.06 -33.48
N PHE A 14 -32.00 -0.23 -33.43
CA PHE A 14 -31.06 -1.34 -33.57
C PHE A 14 -31.49 -2.24 -34.75
N VAL A 15 -30.71 -2.26 -35.79
CA VAL A 15 -30.86 -3.22 -36.91
C VAL A 15 -30.34 -4.57 -36.44
N TRP A 16 -31.25 -5.48 -36.08
CA TRP A 16 -30.91 -6.86 -35.72
C TRP A 16 -30.89 -7.71 -37.01
N ASN A 17 -29.72 -8.32 -37.32
CA ASN A 17 -29.59 -9.26 -38.42
C ASN A 17 -29.89 -10.69 -37.95
N PRO A 18 -31.03 -11.28 -38.32
CA PRO A 18 -31.44 -12.61 -37.84
C PRO A 18 -30.47 -13.74 -38.21
N CYS A 19 -29.66 -13.55 -39.26
CA CYS A 19 -28.68 -14.52 -39.71
C CYS A 19 -27.48 -14.65 -38.79
N LEU A 20 -27.08 -13.58 -38.10
CA LEU A 20 -26.00 -13.61 -37.11
C LEU A 20 -26.40 -14.34 -35.83
N TRP A 21 -27.65 -14.16 -35.39
CA TRP A 21 -28.15 -14.84 -34.21
C TRP A 21 -28.26 -16.37 -34.37
N LEU A 22 -28.65 -16.83 -35.58
CA LEU A 22 -28.70 -18.25 -35.90
C LEU A 22 -27.30 -18.87 -36.06
N SER A 23 -26.30 -18.11 -36.48
CA SER A 23 -24.92 -18.59 -36.60
C SER A 23 -24.23 -18.78 -35.26
N GLU A 24 -24.44 -17.89 -34.27
CA GLU A 24 -23.91 -18.03 -32.93
C GLU A 24 -24.55 -19.20 -32.15
N LYS A 25 -25.86 -19.38 -32.29
CA LYS A 25 -26.53 -20.54 -31.69
C LYS A 25 -26.16 -21.87 -32.37
N ARG A 26 -25.86 -21.90 -33.66
CA ARG A 26 -25.33 -23.07 -34.33
C ARG A 26 -23.92 -23.43 -33.87
N TRP A 27 -23.08 -22.44 -33.55
CA TRP A 27 -21.74 -22.66 -33.04
C TRP A 27 -21.76 -23.25 -31.62
N LEU A 28 -22.64 -22.77 -30.75
CA LEU A 28 -22.86 -23.29 -29.41
C LEU A 28 -23.47 -24.71 -29.39
N MET A 29 -24.25 -25.09 -30.44
CA MET A 29 -24.81 -26.46 -30.55
C MET A 29 -23.81 -27.45 -31.10
N GLN A 30 -22.82 -27.06 -31.89
CA GLN A 30 -21.79 -27.98 -32.41
C GLN A 30 -20.73 -28.39 -31.39
N GLN A 31 -20.62 -27.68 -30.29
CA GLN A 31 -19.69 -28.05 -29.20
C GLN A 31 -20.29 -28.96 -28.13
N ARG A 32 -21.59 -29.29 -28.20
CA ARG A 32 -22.19 -30.26 -27.29
C ARG A 32 -22.60 -31.53 -28.09
N SER A 33 -21.71 -32.50 -28.05
CA SER A 33 -22.03 -33.83 -28.53
C SER A 33 -23.27 -34.38 -27.80
N SER A 34 -24.28 -34.75 -28.60
CA SER A 34 -25.37 -35.71 -28.31
C SER A 34 -25.79 -35.84 -26.85
N LYS A 35 -26.82 -35.10 -26.46
CA LYS A 35 -28.00 -35.54 -25.75
C LYS A 35 -28.86 -34.35 -25.28
N THR A 36 -30.07 -34.31 -25.78
CA THR A 36 -31.26 -33.63 -25.22
C THR A 36 -31.20 -32.11 -25.08
N ILE A 37 -31.85 -31.44 -26.01
CA ILE A 37 -32.15 -30.00 -25.96
C ILE A 37 -33.21 -29.77 -24.89
N CYS A 38 -32.81 -29.41 -23.68
CA CYS A 38 -33.68 -28.74 -22.71
C CYS A 38 -33.47 -27.25 -22.87
N CYS A 39 -34.48 -26.52 -23.25
CA CYS A 39 -34.46 -25.07 -23.32
C CYS A 39 -35.12 -24.49 -22.05
N PRO A 40 -34.37 -24.06 -21.02
CA PRO A 40 -34.93 -23.57 -19.77
C PRO A 40 -34.90 -22.04 -19.63
N GLU A 41 -34.46 -21.30 -20.67
CA GLU A 41 -34.27 -19.85 -20.46
C GLU A 41 -35.53 -18.99 -20.65
N VAL A 42 -36.57 -19.54 -21.28
CA VAL A 42 -37.85 -18.81 -21.46
C VAL A 42 -38.70 -18.77 -20.19
N LEU A 43 -38.41 -19.61 -19.19
CA LEU A 43 -39.19 -19.68 -17.94
C LEU A 43 -38.58 -18.93 -16.76
N LYS A 44 -37.56 -18.09 -16.99
CA LYS A 44 -36.94 -17.31 -15.92
C LYS A 44 -37.14 -15.79 -16.06
N ALA A 45 -38.12 -15.37 -16.83
CA ALA A 45 -38.53 -13.96 -16.83
C ALA A 45 -39.32 -13.67 -15.53
N PRO A 46 -39.12 -12.49 -14.91
CA PRO A 46 -39.89 -12.10 -13.73
C PRO A 46 -41.39 -11.98 -14.05
N PRO A 47 -42.28 -12.24 -13.08
CA PRO A 47 -43.72 -12.12 -13.27
C PRO A 47 -44.10 -10.66 -13.62
N GLY A 48 -44.54 -10.46 -14.83
CA GLY A 48 -44.88 -9.14 -15.41
C GLY A 48 -44.52 -9.06 -16.92
N GLU A 49 -43.55 -9.79 -17.40
CA GLU A 49 -43.20 -9.78 -18.81
C GLU A 49 -44.01 -10.77 -19.66
N HIS A 50 -44.66 -11.76 -19.03
CA HIS A 50 -45.51 -12.73 -19.72
C HIS A 50 -46.78 -12.08 -20.34
N GLU A 51 -47.34 -11.08 -19.73
CA GLU A 51 -48.51 -10.35 -20.27
C GLU A 51 -48.15 -9.55 -21.53
N TYR A 52 -46.95 -9.02 -21.62
CA TYR A 52 -46.49 -8.27 -22.79
C TYR A 52 -46.31 -9.15 -24.03
N TYR A 53 -45.81 -10.37 -23.85
CA TYR A 53 -45.65 -11.32 -24.95
C TYR A 53 -46.97 -11.83 -25.50
N LEU A 54 -47.97 -12.04 -24.67
CA LEU A 54 -49.28 -12.45 -25.07
C LEU A 54 -50.06 -11.36 -25.79
N LEU A 55 -49.93 -10.11 -25.36
CA LEU A 55 -50.59 -8.98 -26.01
C LEU A 55 -49.95 -8.63 -27.37
N THR A 56 -48.66 -8.87 -27.54
CA THR A 56 -47.99 -8.63 -28.83
C THR A 56 -48.32 -9.71 -29.87
N LEU A 57 -48.59 -10.94 -29.45
CA LEU A 57 -49.09 -12.01 -30.32
C LEU A 57 -50.53 -11.86 -30.76
N ALA A 58 -51.37 -11.16 -29.97
CA ALA A 58 -52.80 -10.92 -30.29
C ALA A 58 -52.99 -9.86 -31.39
N SER A 59 -51.97 -9.08 -31.78
CA SER A 59 -52.06 -8.05 -32.84
C SER A 59 -51.70 -8.57 -34.23
N ILE A 60 -51.35 -9.84 -34.40
CA ILE A 60 -51.04 -10.45 -35.70
C ILE A 60 -52.30 -11.01 -36.36
N SER A 61 -52.58 -10.55 -37.57
CA SER A 61 -53.78 -10.71 -38.35
C SER A 61 -54.56 -12.04 -38.26
N SER A 62 -55.88 -11.90 -38.33
CA SER A 62 -56.92 -12.92 -38.05
C SER A 62 -56.92 -14.19 -38.89
N SER A 63 -56.09 -14.37 -39.90
CA SER A 63 -56.10 -15.53 -40.77
C SER A 63 -55.12 -16.67 -40.42
N ALA A 64 -54.09 -16.38 -39.62
CA ALA A 64 -53.09 -17.36 -39.22
C ALA A 64 -53.24 -17.78 -37.74
N PHE A 65 -54.15 -17.18 -37.01
CA PHE A 65 -54.34 -17.34 -35.57
C PHE A 65 -54.75 -18.78 -35.13
N PRO A 66 -55.62 -19.51 -35.84
CA PRO A 66 -56.02 -20.81 -35.39
C PRO A 66 -54.92 -21.86 -35.43
N TYR A 67 -54.02 -21.76 -36.40
CA TYR A 67 -52.92 -22.69 -36.57
C TYR A 67 -51.80 -22.46 -35.56
N PHE A 68 -51.55 -21.22 -35.23
CA PHE A 68 -50.47 -20.90 -34.27
C PHE A 68 -50.92 -21.19 -32.81
N LEU A 69 -52.16 -20.90 -32.49
CA LEU A 69 -52.72 -21.20 -31.17
C LEU A 69 -52.80 -22.73 -30.95
N GLY A 70 -53.16 -23.51 -31.96
CA GLY A 70 -53.18 -24.96 -31.91
C GLY A 70 -51.79 -25.54 -31.60
N VAL A 71 -50.76 -25.07 -32.26
CA VAL A 71 -49.38 -25.53 -32.03
C VAL A 71 -48.85 -25.07 -30.66
N VAL A 72 -49.17 -23.86 -30.21
CA VAL A 72 -48.72 -23.35 -28.90
C VAL A 72 -49.48 -24.06 -27.76
N VAL A 73 -50.79 -24.31 -27.92
CA VAL A 73 -51.58 -25.04 -26.93
C VAL A 73 -51.22 -26.52 -26.89
N GLU A 74 -50.95 -27.14 -28.04
CA GLU A 74 -50.47 -28.53 -28.12
C GLU A 74 -49.05 -28.67 -27.49
N TYR A 75 -48.21 -27.66 -27.64
CA TYR A 75 -46.90 -27.62 -26.99
C TYR A 75 -46.98 -27.34 -25.47
N LEU A 76 -47.93 -26.52 -25.02
CA LEU A 76 -48.10 -26.19 -23.59
C LEU A 76 -48.92 -27.24 -22.82
N CYS A 77 -49.81 -27.98 -23.51
CA CYS A 77 -50.69 -28.96 -22.90
C CYS A 77 -50.20 -30.41 -23.08
N ASN A 78 -49.05 -30.65 -23.66
CA ASN A 78 -48.52 -31.98 -23.82
C ASN A 78 -48.09 -32.53 -22.43
N PRO A 79 -48.81 -33.53 -21.87
CA PRO A 79 -48.50 -34.08 -20.54
C PRO A 79 -47.14 -34.75 -20.45
N TYR A 80 -46.47 -34.98 -21.59
CA TYR A 80 -45.11 -35.52 -21.63
C TYR A 80 -44.03 -34.44 -21.43
N LEU A 81 -44.36 -33.16 -21.54
CA LEU A 81 -43.41 -32.06 -21.26
C LEU A 81 -43.33 -31.71 -19.76
N THR A 82 -44.26 -32.21 -18.95
CA THR A 82 -44.25 -32.05 -17.49
C THR A 82 -43.50 -33.16 -16.77
N MET A 83 -42.93 -34.13 -17.51
CA MET A 83 -41.96 -35.05 -16.91
C MET A 83 -40.71 -34.27 -16.56
N GLY A 84 -40.67 -33.79 -15.31
CA GLY A 84 -39.50 -33.17 -14.75
C GLY A 84 -38.26 -33.99 -15.08
N CYS A 85 -37.31 -33.40 -15.78
CA CYS A 85 -36.01 -34.02 -16.04
C CYS A 85 -35.46 -34.55 -14.71
N ARG A 86 -35.51 -35.85 -14.52
CA ARG A 86 -34.78 -36.47 -13.40
C ARG A 86 -33.31 -36.25 -13.70
N GLN A 87 -32.79 -35.17 -13.15
CA GLN A 87 -31.34 -34.92 -13.19
C GLN A 87 -30.64 -36.18 -12.66
N SER A 88 -29.65 -36.63 -13.38
CA SER A 88 -28.79 -37.72 -12.95
C SER A 88 -28.14 -37.39 -11.60
N SER A 89 -27.72 -38.41 -10.86
CA SER A 89 -26.98 -38.18 -9.62
C SER A 89 -25.78 -37.26 -9.84
N GLU A 90 -25.07 -37.40 -10.95
CA GLU A 90 -23.92 -36.64 -11.36
C GLU A 90 -24.27 -35.17 -11.67
N GLU A 91 -25.39 -34.92 -12.37
CA GLU A 91 -25.87 -33.55 -12.65
C GLU A 91 -26.29 -32.82 -11.38
N LYS A 92 -26.93 -33.52 -10.43
CA LYS A 92 -27.27 -32.94 -9.12
C LYS A 92 -26.04 -32.62 -8.33
N GLU A 93 -25.01 -33.44 -8.37
CA GLU A 93 -23.74 -33.20 -7.70
C GLU A 93 -22.98 -32.05 -8.35
N ALA A 94 -22.92 -31.99 -9.67
CA ALA A 94 -22.36 -30.86 -10.40
C ALA A 94 -23.07 -29.53 -10.09
N ALA A 95 -24.41 -29.53 -10.04
CA ALA A 95 -25.19 -28.35 -9.66
C ALA A 95 -24.95 -27.95 -8.20
N ARG A 96 -24.80 -28.90 -7.27
CA ARG A 96 -24.42 -28.60 -5.87
C ARG A 96 -23.02 -28.01 -5.79
N ARG A 97 -22.07 -28.55 -6.55
CA ARG A 97 -20.70 -28.04 -6.62
C ARG A 97 -20.67 -26.61 -7.18
N SER A 98 -21.38 -26.35 -8.27
CA SER A 98 -21.51 -25.00 -8.85
C SER A 98 -22.09 -24.01 -7.85
N ARG A 99 -23.23 -24.35 -7.19
CA ARG A 99 -23.81 -23.47 -6.15
C ARG A 99 -22.89 -23.23 -4.95
N ARG A 100 -22.02 -24.19 -4.62
CA ARG A 100 -21.01 -24.03 -3.57
C ARG A 100 -19.94 -23.03 -4.00
N ILE A 101 -19.45 -23.17 -5.24
CA ILE A 101 -18.49 -22.25 -5.84
C ILE A 101 -19.08 -20.83 -5.93
N ASP A 102 -20.32 -20.69 -6.43
CA ASP A 102 -21.00 -19.40 -6.55
C ASP A 102 -21.17 -18.71 -5.18
N ARG A 103 -21.53 -19.47 -4.14
CA ARG A 103 -21.60 -18.92 -2.78
C ARG A 103 -20.24 -18.47 -2.27
N HIS A 104 -19.19 -19.26 -2.52
CA HIS A 104 -17.83 -18.91 -2.15
C HIS A 104 -17.38 -17.65 -2.89
N LEU A 105 -17.59 -17.57 -4.20
CA LEU A 105 -17.26 -16.40 -5.01
C LEU A 105 -18.00 -15.13 -4.57
N ARG A 106 -19.30 -15.25 -4.23
CA ARG A 106 -20.08 -14.11 -3.70
C ARG A 106 -19.55 -13.65 -2.34
N SER A 107 -19.22 -14.56 -1.44
CA SER A 107 -18.66 -14.22 -0.14
C SER A 107 -17.28 -13.58 -0.27
N GLU A 108 -16.45 -14.10 -1.17
CA GLU A 108 -15.13 -13.53 -1.45
C GLU A 108 -15.22 -12.13 -2.09
N SER A 109 -16.14 -11.95 -3.06
CA SER A 109 -16.41 -10.64 -3.65
C SER A 109 -16.89 -9.62 -2.61
N GLN A 110 -17.76 -10.02 -1.68
CA GLN A 110 -18.18 -9.13 -0.57
C GLN A 110 -17.03 -8.79 0.36
N ARG A 111 -16.15 -9.75 0.64
CA ARG A 111 -14.95 -9.54 1.44
C ARG A 111 -13.98 -8.58 0.76
N GLN A 112 -13.72 -8.77 -0.53
CA GLN A 112 -12.85 -7.88 -1.32
C GLN A 112 -13.37 -6.44 -1.38
N ARG A 113 -14.70 -6.23 -1.45
CA ARG A 113 -15.31 -4.89 -1.41
C ARG A 113 -15.06 -4.14 -0.10
N ARG A 114 -14.78 -4.85 1.00
CA ARG A 114 -14.46 -4.27 2.31
C ARG A 114 -12.95 -4.18 2.58
N GLU A 115 -12.12 -4.69 1.66
CA GLU A 115 -10.67 -4.64 1.80
C GLU A 115 -10.12 -3.39 1.11
N ILE A 116 -9.41 -2.57 1.87
CA ILE A 116 -8.70 -1.37 1.41
C ILE A 116 -7.22 -1.70 1.34
N LYS A 117 -6.67 -1.80 0.14
CA LYS A 117 -5.25 -2.06 -0.06
C LYS A 117 -4.48 -0.76 -0.12
N LEU A 118 -3.65 -0.50 0.88
CA LEU A 118 -2.75 0.65 0.98
C LEU A 118 -1.33 0.23 0.62
N LEU A 119 -0.70 0.91 -0.32
CA LEU A 119 0.68 0.66 -0.72
C LEU A 119 1.57 1.79 -0.20
N LEU A 120 2.54 1.45 0.67
CA LEU A 120 3.53 2.38 1.19
C LEU A 120 4.73 2.45 0.24
N LEU A 121 4.95 3.59 -0.39
CA LEU A 121 6.08 3.83 -1.28
C LEU A 121 6.97 4.98 -0.76
N GLY A 122 8.17 5.08 -1.29
CA GLY A 122 9.15 6.10 -0.94
C GLY A 122 10.57 5.53 -0.88
N THR A 123 11.54 6.41 -0.79
CA THR A 123 12.96 6.05 -0.67
C THR A 123 13.26 5.34 0.66
N SER A 124 14.46 4.80 0.80
CA SER A 124 14.94 4.27 2.09
C SER A 124 14.88 5.39 3.16
N ASN A 125 14.69 5.02 4.41
CA ASN A 125 14.63 5.94 5.57
C ASN A 125 13.45 6.95 5.60
N SER A 126 12.50 6.88 4.67
CA SER A 126 11.35 7.81 4.65
C SER A 126 10.31 7.55 5.76
N GLY A 127 10.46 6.49 6.56
CA GLY A 127 9.58 6.19 7.70
C GLY A 127 8.42 5.24 7.40
N LYS A 128 8.40 4.57 6.24
CA LYS A 128 7.35 3.61 5.85
C LYS A 128 7.10 2.54 6.90
N SER A 129 8.13 1.82 7.31
CA SER A 129 8.02 0.74 8.31
C SER A 129 7.65 1.26 9.69
N THR A 130 8.01 2.51 10.02
CA THR A 130 7.54 3.17 11.26
C THR A 130 6.03 3.42 11.21
N ILE A 131 5.47 3.82 10.06
CA ILE A 131 4.03 3.96 9.88
C ILE A 131 3.32 2.62 10.05
N VAL A 132 3.88 1.52 9.55
CA VAL A 132 3.33 0.17 9.77
C VAL A 132 3.32 -0.18 11.26
N LYS A 133 4.40 0.12 12.00
CA LYS A 133 4.46 -0.05 13.45
C LYS A 133 3.38 0.78 14.16
N GLN A 134 3.15 2.02 13.73
CA GLN A 134 2.07 2.87 14.25
C GLN A 134 0.69 2.25 14.02
N MET A 135 0.41 1.73 12.83
CA MET A 135 -0.86 1.05 12.56
C MET A 135 -1.09 -0.15 13.49
N LYS A 136 -0.03 -0.88 13.82
CA LYS A 136 -0.10 -1.96 14.80
C LYS A 136 -0.43 -1.44 16.20
N ILE A 137 0.14 -0.30 16.60
CA ILE A 137 -0.12 0.34 17.88
C ILE A 137 -1.56 0.83 17.97
N ILE A 138 -2.03 1.55 16.95
CA ILE A 138 -3.32 2.24 16.94
C ILE A 138 -4.48 1.26 16.74
N HIS A 139 -4.34 0.28 15.86
CA HIS A 139 -5.46 -0.54 15.38
C HIS A 139 -5.35 -2.04 15.68
N SER A 140 -4.22 -2.52 16.23
CA SER A 140 -4.00 -3.95 16.46
C SER A 140 -3.59 -4.27 17.91
N GLY A 141 -3.85 -3.38 18.87
CA GLY A 141 -3.53 -3.58 20.29
C GLY A 141 -2.05 -3.41 20.64
N GLY A 142 -1.22 -2.90 19.73
CA GLY A 142 0.17 -2.55 19.98
C GLY A 142 1.12 -3.76 20.03
N PHE A 143 2.13 -3.64 20.88
CA PHE A 143 3.14 -4.66 21.12
C PHE A 143 2.97 -5.24 22.53
N ASN A 144 2.72 -6.54 22.61
CA ASN A 144 2.73 -7.24 23.90
C ASN A 144 4.17 -7.40 24.41
N LEU A 145 4.32 -7.83 25.66
CA LEU A 145 5.61 -7.94 26.33
C LEU A 145 6.63 -8.78 25.54
N GLU A 146 6.19 -9.92 24.99
CA GLU A 146 7.06 -10.81 24.23
C GLU A 146 7.53 -10.16 22.93
N ALA A 147 6.60 -9.53 22.21
CA ALA A 147 6.95 -8.78 21.00
C ALA A 147 7.91 -7.61 21.30
N CYS A 148 7.78 -6.94 22.47
CA CYS A 148 8.74 -5.90 22.86
C CYS A 148 10.14 -6.50 23.06
N LYS A 149 10.26 -7.64 23.73
CA LYS A 149 11.55 -8.31 23.97
C LYS A 149 12.26 -8.70 22.69
N GLU A 150 11.51 -9.09 21.65
CA GLU A 150 12.07 -9.42 20.33
C GLU A 150 12.83 -8.26 19.69
N TYR A 151 12.51 -7.01 20.04
CA TYR A 151 13.21 -5.83 19.51
C TYR A 151 14.51 -5.50 20.24
N LYS A 152 14.78 -6.08 21.43
CA LYS A 152 15.98 -5.78 22.22
C LYS A 152 17.28 -5.95 21.42
N PRO A 153 17.53 -7.10 20.74
CA PRO A 153 18.77 -7.26 19.98
C PRO A 153 18.92 -6.22 18.85
N LEU A 154 17.85 -5.87 18.17
CA LEU A 154 17.85 -4.87 17.11
C LEU A 154 18.19 -3.47 17.63
N ILE A 155 17.65 -3.09 18.78
CA ILE A 155 17.93 -1.78 19.41
C ILE A 155 19.38 -1.69 19.83
N LEU A 156 19.92 -2.74 20.46
CA LEU A 156 21.31 -2.79 20.87
C LEU A 156 22.24 -2.76 19.65
N TYR A 157 21.90 -3.50 18.60
CA TYR A 157 22.61 -3.42 17.32
C TYR A 157 22.60 -2.00 16.75
N ASN A 158 21.46 -1.31 16.73
CA ASN A 158 21.37 0.07 16.23
C ASN A 158 22.29 1.03 17.01
N ALA A 159 22.36 0.90 18.32
CA ALA A 159 23.25 1.71 19.17
C ALA A 159 24.73 1.45 18.85
N ILE A 160 25.13 0.20 18.78
CA ILE A 160 26.50 -0.23 18.48
C ILE A 160 26.91 0.21 17.07
N ASP A 161 26.08 -0.08 16.07
CA ASP A 161 26.36 0.26 14.65
C ASP A 161 26.48 1.79 14.47
N SER A 162 25.61 2.56 15.13
CA SER A 162 25.66 4.02 15.09
C SER A 162 27.02 4.56 15.61
N LEU A 163 27.45 4.12 16.79
CA LEU A 163 28.72 4.55 17.33
C LEU A 163 29.91 4.11 16.47
N THR A 164 29.87 2.86 15.99
CA THR A 164 30.87 2.31 15.09
C THR A 164 31.02 3.14 13.81
N ARG A 165 29.91 3.60 13.23
CA ARG A 165 29.91 4.49 12.05
C ARG A 165 30.52 5.83 12.35
N ILE A 166 30.23 6.45 13.50
CA ILE A 166 30.84 7.72 13.91
C ILE A 166 32.34 7.56 14.07
N ILE A 167 32.80 6.53 14.76
CA ILE A 167 34.23 6.29 14.97
C ILE A 167 34.98 6.08 13.65
N ARG A 168 34.39 5.36 12.70
CA ARG A 168 34.96 5.24 11.35
C ARG A 168 35.00 6.58 10.60
N ALA A 169 33.99 7.42 10.78
CA ALA A 169 33.88 8.71 10.11
C ALA A 169 34.91 9.71 10.63
N LEU A 170 35.35 9.64 11.88
CA LEU A 170 36.43 10.48 12.43
C LEU A 170 37.66 10.50 11.50
N THR A 171 38.12 9.33 11.09
CA THR A 171 39.29 9.19 10.19
C THR A 171 39.01 9.86 8.81
N THR A 172 37.81 9.67 8.26
CA THR A 172 37.43 10.20 6.96
C THR A 172 37.31 11.73 7.00
N LEU A 173 36.77 12.27 8.10
CA LEU A 173 36.55 13.71 8.31
C LEU A 173 37.79 14.41 8.89
N LYS A 174 38.86 13.66 9.22
CA LYS A 174 40.10 14.14 9.83
C LYS A 174 39.83 14.90 11.15
N ILE A 175 39.00 14.30 11.99
CA ILE A 175 38.70 14.79 13.34
C ILE A 175 39.43 13.85 14.31
N ASP A 176 40.18 14.42 15.22
CA ASP A 176 40.90 13.67 16.25
C ASP A 176 40.02 13.54 17.52
N PHE A 177 40.28 12.51 18.31
CA PHE A 177 39.73 12.44 19.66
C PHE A 177 40.25 13.59 20.53
N HIS A 178 39.37 14.19 21.30
CA HIS A 178 39.81 15.22 22.25
C HIS A 178 40.71 14.60 23.35
N ASN A 179 40.34 13.43 23.86
CA ASN A 179 41.19 12.65 24.75
C ASN A 179 41.92 11.54 23.95
N PRO A 180 43.27 11.55 23.90
CA PRO A 180 44.04 10.51 23.18
C PRO A 180 43.74 9.08 23.60
N ASP A 181 43.36 8.84 24.87
CA ASP A 181 43.01 7.51 25.38
C ASP A 181 41.81 6.90 24.65
N ARG A 182 40.99 7.70 24.01
CA ARG A 182 39.82 7.26 23.22
C ARG A 182 40.21 6.45 22.00
N ALA A 183 41.45 6.60 21.52
CA ALA A 183 41.98 5.74 20.45
C ALA A 183 42.04 4.25 20.88
N TYR A 184 42.39 4.00 22.14
CA TYR A 184 42.34 2.65 22.69
C TYR A 184 40.88 2.14 22.85
N ASP A 185 39.99 2.99 23.37
CA ASP A 185 38.58 2.65 23.46
C ASP A 185 37.97 2.34 22.08
N ALA A 186 38.37 3.05 21.02
CA ALA A 186 37.94 2.76 19.65
C ALA A 186 38.35 1.37 19.17
N VAL A 187 39.60 0.93 19.48
CA VAL A 187 40.06 -0.43 19.18
C VAL A 187 39.25 -1.47 19.97
N GLN A 188 38.98 -1.21 21.25
CA GLN A 188 38.16 -2.09 22.09
C GLN A 188 36.72 -2.18 21.57
N LEU A 189 36.11 -1.06 21.12
CA LEU A 189 34.78 -1.07 20.52
C LEU A 189 34.70 -2.10 19.39
N PHE A 190 35.61 -2.05 18.42
CA PHE A 190 35.62 -2.99 17.30
C PHE A 190 35.87 -4.44 17.73
N ALA A 191 36.68 -4.65 18.75
CA ALA A 191 36.96 -6.00 19.25
C ALA A 191 35.75 -6.63 19.98
N LEU A 192 35.00 -5.83 20.70
CA LEU A 192 33.86 -6.27 21.53
C LEU A 192 32.52 -6.31 20.77
N THR A 193 32.41 -5.63 19.65
CA THR A 193 31.17 -5.53 18.87
C THR A 193 30.69 -6.90 18.37
N GLY A 194 31.54 -7.70 17.73
CA GLY A 194 31.13 -9.00 17.17
C GLY A 194 30.54 -9.97 18.20
N PRO A 195 31.18 -10.17 19.39
CA PRO A 195 30.61 -10.97 20.47
C PRO A 195 29.29 -10.39 21.02
N ALA A 196 29.16 -9.06 21.11
CA ALA A 196 27.93 -8.40 21.59
C ALA A 196 26.76 -8.58 20.64
N GLU A 197 26.99 -8.43 19.32
CA GLU A 197 25.98 -8.67 18.30
C GLU A 197 25.48 -10.11 18.28
N SER A 198 26.39 -11.09 18.40
CA SER A 198 25.99 -12.50 18.41
C SER A 198 25.21 -12.91 19.65
N LYS A 199 25.41 -12.25 20.78
CA LYS A 199 24.70 -12.52 22.04
C LYS A 199 23.44 -11.67 22.22
N GLY A 200 23.32 -10.54 21.48
CA GLY A 200 22.27 -9.57 21.67
C GLY A 200 22.31 -8.86 23.02
N GLU A 201 23.53 -8.65 23.58
CA GLU A 201 23.76 -8.05 24.89
C GLU A 201 24.96 -7.11 24.86
N ILE A 202 24.88 -5.99 25.58
CA ILE A 202 26.01 -5.09 25.82
C ILE A 202 26.64 -5.47 27.15
N THR A 203 27.90 -5.93 27.12
CA THR A 203 28.63 -6.24 28.33
C THR A 203 28.99 -4.97 29.10
N PRO A 204 29.20 -5.02 30.46
CA PRO A 204 29.63 -3.85 31.22
C PRO A 204 30.92 -3.19 30.68
N GLU A 205 31.83 -4.00 30.12
CA GLU A 205 33.05 -3.50 29.50
C GLU A 205 32.74 -2.69 28.23
N LEU A 206 31.93 -3.24 27.31
CA LEU A 206 31.52 -2.55 26.11
C LEU A 206 30.71 -1.29 26.43
N LEU A 207 29.81 -1.34 27.41
CA LEU A 207 29.08 -0.19 27.88
C LEU A 207 30.02 0.94 28.32
N GLY A 208 31.02 0.62 29.12
CA GLY A 208 32.01 1.59 29.59
C GLY A 208 32.77 2.24 28.41
N VAL A 209 33.18 1.45 27.45
CA VAL A 209 33.83 1.92 26.20
C VAL A 209 32.90 2.84 25.41
N MET A 210 31.67 2.43 25.18
CA MET A 210 30.69 3.22 24.41
C MET A 210 30.40 4.57 25.08
N LYS A 211 30.26 4.60 26.40
CA LYS A 211 30.00 5.85 27.16
C LYS A 211 31.16 6.81 27.07
N ARG A 212 32.42 6.32 27.22
CA ARG A 212 33.60 7.19 27.12
C ARG A 212 33.80 7.76 25.73
N LEU A 213 33.55 6.95 24.69
CA LEU A 213 33.63 7.41 23.31
C LEU A 213 32.51 8.43 22.99
N TRP A 214 31.29 8.16 23.40
CA TRP A 214 30.17 9.07 23.15
C TRP A 214 30.32 10.42 23.87
N ALA A 215 30.96 10.45 25.03
CA ALA A 215 31.22 11.67 25.78
C ALA A 215 32.41 12.50 25.24
N ASP A 216 33.23 11.95 24.32
CA ASP A 216 34.35 12.68 23.75
C ASP A 216 33.90 13.80 22.79
N SER A 217 34.45 15.00 22.96
CA SER A 217 34.03 16.17 22.15
C SER A 217 34.39 16.04 20.67
N GLY A 218 35.46 15.32 20.30
CA GLY A 218 35.77 15.01 18.90
C GLY A 218 34.72 14.08 18.29
N VAL A 219 34.24 13.10 19.05
CA VAL A 219 33.13 12.22 18.64
C VAL A 219 31.84 13.01 18.48
N GLN A 220 31.56 13.95 19.38
CA GLN A 220 30.39 14.83 19.29
C GLN A 220 30.48 15.80 18.10
N GLU A 221 31.67 16.31 17.78
CA GLU A 221 31.90 17.13 16.57
C GLU A 221 31.61 16.29 15.30
N CYS A 222 32.12 15.07 15.25
CA CYS A 222 31.85 14.14 14.14
C CYS A 222 30.35 13.87 13.99
N PHE A 223 29.65 13.63 15.10
CA PHE A 223 28.19 13.45 15.13
C PHE A 223 27.45 14.67 14.57
N GLN A 224 27.88 15.88 14.89
CA GLN A 224 27.29 17.13 14.36
C GLN A 224 27.42 17.24 12.83
N ARG A 225 28.47 16.64 12.26
CA ARG A 225 28.74 16.59 10.82
C ARG A 225 28.19 15.32 10.15
N SER A 226 27.16 14.68 10.75
CA SER A 226 26.55 13.44 10.28
C SER A 226 25.93 13.51 8.87
N ASN A 227 25.71 14.72 8.34
CA ASN A 227 25.29 14.92 6.94
C ASN A 227 26.39 14.59 5.91
N GLU A 228 27.65 14.51 6.32
CA GLU A 228 28.77 14.18 5.46
C GLU A 228 29.01 12.67 5.33
N TYR A 229 28.34 11.86 6.15
CA TYR A 229 28.36 10.42 6.10
C TYR A 229 27.00 9.83 6.48
N HIS A 230 26.81 8.50 6.30
CA HIS A 230 25.52 7.87 6.53
C HIS A 230 25.34 7.50 8.01
N LEU A 231 24.56 8.29 8.72
CA LEU A 231 24.17 8.02 10.09
C LEU A 231 22.64 7.98 10.22
N GLU A 232 22.15 7.17 11.16
CA GLU A 232 20.72 7.03 11.38
C GLU A 232 20.20 8.10 12.36
N ASP A 233 18.93 8.48 12.20
CA ASP A 233 18.29 9.51 13.03
C ASP A 233 18.11 9.10 14.50
N ASN A 234 18.10 7.80 14.78
CA ASN A 234 17.93 7.23 16.12
C ASN A 234 19.21 7.23 16.96
N THR A 235 20.34 7.65 16.39
CA THR A 235 21.68 7.58 17.00
C THR A 235 21.73 8.24 18.37
N ALA A 236 21.39 9.54 18.44
CA ALA A 236 21.44 10.28 19.71
C ALA A 236 20.43 9.72 20.72
N TYR A 237 19.28 9.26 20.27
CA TYR A 237 18.26 8.70 21.14
C TYR A 237 18.79 7.49 21.93
N TYR A 238 19.46 6.56 21.27
CA TYR A 238 20.02 5.38 21.95
C TYR A 238 21.33 5.67 22.68
N LEU A 239 22.25 6.43 22.08
CA LEU A 239 23.55 6.68 22.69
C LEU A 239 23.48 7.57 23.93
N ASN A 240 22.45 8.42 24.05
CA ASN A 240 22.21 9.21 25.26
C ASN A 240 21.62 8.38 26.39
N ASP A 241 21.07 7.18 26.11
CA ASP A 241 20.35 6.37 27.06
C ASP A 241 20.93 4.94 27.21
N LEU A 242 22.26 4.85 27.04
CA LEU A 242 23.01 3.58 27.06
C LEU A 242 22.79 2.80 28.35
N ASP A 243 22.72 3.47 29.51
CA ASP A 243 22.50 2.80 30.82
C ASP A 243 21.16 2.07 30.85
N ARG A 244 20.10 2.69 30.34
CA ARG A 244 18.77 2.09 30.32
C ARG A 244 18.69 0.92 29.34
N ILE A 245 19.17 1.08 28.09
CA ILE A 245 19.03 0.05 27.07
C ILE A 245 19.97 -1.16 27.29
N SER A 246 21.08 -0.97 28.02
CA SER A 246 22.01 -2.04 28.37
C SER A 246 21.67 -2.77 29.67
N ALA A 247 20.68 -2.31 30.43
CA ALA A 247 20.29 -2.95 31.69
C ALA A 247 19.86 -4.42 31.44
N PRO A 248 20.20 -5.36 32.33
CA PRO A 248 19.80 -6.76 32.18
C PRO A 248 18.29 -6.92 32.01
N GLU A 249 17.52 -6.20 32.81
CA GLU A 249 16.04 -6.23 32.83
C GLU A 249 15.41 -5.32 31.76
N TYR A 250 16.20 -4.78 30.83
CA TYR A 250 15.68 -3.89 29.80
C TYR A 250 14.65 -4.57 28.91
N ILE A 251 13.48 -3.97 28.88
CA ILE A 251 12.40 -4.29 27.95
C ILE A 251 12.15 -3.06 27.09
N PRO A 252 12.26 -3.17 25.76
CA PRO A 252 12.00 -2.06 24.84
C PRO A 252 10.64 -1.41 25.05
N THR A 253 10.61 -0.10 25.15
CA THR A 253 9.39 0.69 25.14
C THR A 253 8.81 0.79 23.72
N VAL A 254 7.56 1.23 23.62
CA VAL A 254 6.94 1.52 22.31
C VAL A 254 7.76 2.54 21.53
N GLU A 255 8.30 3.55 22.20
CA GLU A 255 9.14 4.57 21.57
C GLU A 255 10.46 4.00 21.06
N ASP A 256 11.11 3.12 21.84
CA ASP A 256 12.30 2.39 21.36
C ASP A 256 11.99 1.60 20.09
N ILE A 257 10.86 0.91 20.07
CA ILE A 257 10.44 0.12 18.90
C ILE A 257 10.19 1.02 17.69
N LEU A 258 9.49 2.15 17.85
CA LEU A 258 9.19 3.07 16.76
C LEU A 258 10.47 3.65 16.13
N ARG A 259 11.46 3.95 16.96
CA ARG A 259 12.77 4.49 16.52
C ARG A 259 13.73 3.42 16.03
N SER A 260 13.48 2.13 16.34
CA SER A 260 14.35 1.06 15.87
C SER A 260 14.29 0.94 14.35
N ARG A 261 15.49 0.76 13.77
CA ARG A 261 15.65 0.61 12.35
C ARG A 261 16.04 -0.81 11.98
N ASP A 262 15.16 -1.42 11.22
CA ASP A 262 15.42 -2.62 10.47
C ASP A 262 15.22 -2.35 8.97
N MET A 263 16.06 -2.95 8.15
CA MET A 263 15.98 -2.76 6.70
C MET A 263 14.89 -3.65 6.13
N THR A 264 13.80 -3.04 5.64
CA THR A 264 12.74 -3.80 4.98
C THR A 264 13.28 -4.45 3.71
N THR A 265 13.37 -5.78 3.72
CA THR A 265 13.70 -6.60 2.56
C THR A 265 12.42 -7.27 2.04
N GLY A 266 12.14 -7.12 0.75
CA GLY A 266 10.95 -7.73 0.14
C GLY A 266 9.66 -6.94 0.39
N ILE A 267 8.57 -7.67 0.62
CA ILE A 267 7.21 -7.17 0.77
C ILE A 267 6.67 -7.64 2.12
N VAL A 268 6.23 -6.71 2.95
CA VAL A 268 5.64 -6.98 4.26
C VAL A 268 4.18 -6.52 4.25
N GLU A 269 3.26 -7.43 4.50
CA GLU A 269 1.83 -7.14 4.57
C GLU A 269 1.36 -7.10 6.02
N ASN A 270 0.66 -6.03 6.38
CA ASN A 270 -0.01 -5.89 7.67
C ASN A 270 -1.51 -5.68 7.46
N LYS A 271 -2.34 -6.42 8.21
CA LYS A 271 -3.79 -6.30 8.15
C LYS A 271 -4.33 -5.84 9.49
N PHE A 272 -5.24 -4.87 9.44
CA PHE A 272 -5.98 -4.39 10.62
C PHE A 272 -7.39 -3.96 10.21
N THR A 273 -8.28 -3.85 11.19
CA THR A 273 -9.67 -3.42 10.96
C THR A 273 -9.90 -2.03 11.56
N PHE A 274 -10.50 -1.15 10.78
CA PHE A 274 -10.87 0.19 11.22
C PHE A 274 -12.14 0.64 10.50
N LYS A 275 -13.11 1.24 11.21
CA LYS A 275 -14.43 1.67 10.68
C LYS A 275 -15.12 0.58 9.84
N GLU A 276 -15.14 -0.67 10.32
CA GLU A 276 -15.72 -1.86 9.65
C GLU A 276 -15.05 -2.25 8.31
N LEU A 277 -13.97 -1.60 7.93
CA LEU A 277 -13.16 -1.92 6.77
C LEU A 277 -11.92 -2.69 7.19
N THR A 278 -11.48 -3.61 6.33
CA THR A 278 -10.21 -4.32 6.51
C THR A 278 -9.14 -3.61 5.68
N PHE A 279 -8.17 -3.03 6.36
CA PHE A 279 -7.02 -2.42 5.71
C PHE A 279 -5.92 -3.46 5.54
N LYS A 280 -5.43 -3.55 4.32
CA LYS A 280 -4.24 -4.32 3.95
C LYS A 280 -3.14 -3.33 3.60
N MET A 281 -2.26 -3.06 4.54
CA MET A 281 -1.12 -2.16 4.35
C MET A 281 0.09 -2.96 3.88
N VAL A 282 0.68 -2.56 2.76
CA VAL A 282 1.82 -3.22 2.13
C VAL A 282 3.03 -2.31 2.23
N ASP A 283 4.02 -2.69 3.05
CA ASP A 283 5.33 -2.04 3.12
C ASP A 283 6.32 -2.74 2.19
N VAL A 284 7.08 -1.95 1.47
CA VAL A 284 8.08 -2.45 0.51
C VAL A 284 9.43 -1.79 0.74
N GLY A 285 10.51 -2.51 0.50
CA GLY A 285 11.86 -1.98 0.60
C GLY A 285 12.04 -0.76 -0.32
N GLY A 286 12.56 0.34 0.24
CA GLY A 286 12.73 1.62 -0.47
C GLY A 286 14.03 1.73 -1.27
N GLN A 287 14.98 0.84 -1.06
CA GLN A 287 16.25 0.80 -1.79
C GLN A 287 16.05 0.55 -3.28
N ARG A 288 16.94 1.05 -4.11
CA ARG A 288 16.89 0.86 -5.57
C ARG A 288 16.80 -0.62 -5.96
N SER A 289 17.57 -1.49 -5.29
CA SER A 289 17.57 -2.94 -5.51
C SER A 289 16.23 -3.61 -5.23
N GLU A 290 15.46 -3.09 -4.27
CA GLU A 290 14.16 -3.64 -3.85
C GLU A 290 12.99 -3.20 -4.74
N ARG A 291 13.10 -2.06 -5.43
CA ARG A 291 11.98 -1.46 -6.20
C ARG A 291 11.47 -2.35 -7.33
N LYS A 292 12.30 -3.24 -7.89
CA LYS A 292 11.87 -4.21 -8.89
C LYS A 292 10.78 -5.16 -8.38
N LYS A 293 10.69 -5.36 -7.06
CA LYS A 293 9.67 -6.19 -6.41
C LYS A 293 8.31 -5.48 -6.30
N TRP A 294 8.26 -4.15 -6.44
CA TRP A 294 7.06 -3.35 -6.25
C TRP A 294 5.94 -3.71 -7.22
N ILE A 295 6.28 -4.13 -8.44
CA ILE A 295 5.32 -4.51 -9.47
C ILE A 295 4.34 -5.59 -8.99
N HIS A 296 4.78 -6.49 -8.10
CA HIS A 296 3.96 -7.55 -7.53
C HIS A 296 2.88 -7.04 -6.56
N CYS A 297 2.99 -5.78 -6.14
CA CYS A 297 2.06 -5.17 -5.20
C CYS A 297 1.04 -4.23 -5.86
N PHE A 298 1.23 -3.89 -7.15
CA PHE A 298 0.46 -2.83 -7.82
C PHE A 298 -0.99 -3.21 -8.11
N GLU A 299 -1.29 -4.50 -8.21
CA GLU A 299 -2.64 -4.96 -8.51
C GLU A 299 -3.60 -4.69 -7.34
N GLY A 300 -4.77 -4.13 -7.64
CA GLY A 300 -5.84 -3.88 -6.67
C GLY A 300 -5.51 -2.84 -5.60
N VAL A 301 -4.57 -1.92 -5.85
CA VAL A 301 -4.23 -0.85 -4.92
C VAL A 301 -5.33 0.19 -4.87
N THR A 302 -5.91 0.41 -3.68
CA THR A 302 -6.94 1.42 -3.44
C THR A 302 -6.32 2.81 -3.28
N ALA A 303 -5.23 2.91 -2.52
CA ALA A 303 -4.50 4.16 -2.35
C ALA A 303 -2.99 3.90 -2.16
N ILE A 304 -2.20 4.88 -2.58
CA ILE A 304 -0.75 4.92 -2.35
C ILE A 304 -0.46 5.98 -1.29
N ILE A 305 0.30 5.61 -0.27
CA ILE A 305 0.90 6.53 0.68
C ILE A 305 2.38 6.66 0.29
N PHE A 306 2.75 7.80 -0.25
CA PHE A 306 4.13 8.09 -0.62
C PHE A 306 4.81 8.85 0.51
N CYS A 307 5.85 8.27 1.10
CA CYS A 307 6.57 8.83 2.24
C CYS A 307 7.84 9.54 1.77
N VAL A 308 8.02 10.78 2.19
CA VAL A 308 9.18 11.63 1.94
C VAL A 308 9.89 11.90 3.24
N GLU A 309 11.21 11.78 3.27
CA GLU A 309 12.07 12.20 4.37
C GLU A 309 12.38 13.69 4.22
N LEU A 310 11.64 14.59 4.92
CA LEU A 310 11.87 16.03 4.83
C LEU A 310 13.27 16.43 5.31
N SER A 311 13.76 15.79 6.37
CA SER A 311 15.08 16.07 6.94
C SER A 311 16.26 15.57 6.08
N GLY A 312 15.96 14.82 4.98
CA GLY A 312 16.98 14.25 4.10
C GLY A 312 17.46 15.17 2.97
N TYR A 313 17.08 16.44 2.98
CA TYR A 313 17.40 17.37 1.90
C TYR A 313 18.90 17.63 1.70
N ASP A 314 19.70 17.53 2.76
CA ASP A 314 21.15 17.70 2.75
C ASP A 314 21.94 16.36 2.64
N LEU A 315 21.20 15.23 2.53
CA LEU A 315 21.78 13.89 2.57
C LEU A 315 21.89 13.26 1.18
N LYS A 316 22.89 12.38 1.04
CA LYS A 316 23.08 11.56 -0.15
C LYS A 316 22.53 10.14 0.06
N LEU A 317 22.28 9.44 -1.04
CA LEU A 317 21.89 8.04 -1.00
C LEU A 317 23.04 7.17 -0.52
N TYR A 318 22.68 6.13 0.26
CA TYR A 318 23.66 5.12 0.71
C TYR A 318 24.22 4.31 -0.48
N GLU A 319 23.40 4.07 -1.50
CA GLU A 319 23.71 3.19 -2.61
C GLU A 319 24.80 3.71 -3.55
N ASP A 320 24.95 5.02 -3.71
CA ASP A 320 25.94 5.59 -4.63
C ASP A 320 26.76 6.76 -4.02
N ASN A 321 26.42 7.18 -2.82
CA ASN A 321 27.04 8.28 -2.09
C ASN A 321 27.21 9.60 -2.89
N GLN A 322 26.41 9.78 -3.94
CA GLN A 322 26.45 10.93 -4.84
C GLN A 322 25.09 11.59 -5.01
N THR A 323 24.05 10.79 -5.25
CA THR A 323 22.70 11.27 -5.52
C THR A 323 22.06 11.84 -4.25
N SER A 324 21.49 13.06 -4.34
CA SER A 324 20.68 13.62 -3.24
C SER A 324 19.47 12.74 -2.94
N ARG A 325 19.21 12.45 -1.66
CA ARG A 325 18.02 11.70 -1.22
C ARG A 325 16.73 12.41 -1.65
N MET A 326 16.68 13.73 -1.54
CA MET A 326 15.52 14.51 -1.94
C MET A 326 15.29 14.47 -3.45
N ALA A 327 16.35 14.63 -4.25
CA ALA A 327 16.26 14.54 -5.71
C ALA A 327 15.80 13.15 -6.17
N GLU A 328 16.26 12.08 -5.53
CA GLU A 328 15.81 10.72 -5.79
C GLU A 328 14.34 10.54 -5.41
N SER A 329 13.92 11.11 -4.27
CA SER A 329 12.52 11.07 -3.82
C SER A 329 11.58 11.77 -4.80
N LEU A 330 11.98 12.93 -5.34
CA LEU A 330 11.23 13.67 -6.36
C LEU A 330 11.10 12.86 -7.66
N ARG A 331 12.20 12.26 -8.15
CA ARG A 331 12.17 11.40 -9.36
C ARG A 331 11.26 10.20 -9.16
N LEU A 332 11.34 9.57 -7.99
CA LEU A 332 10.52 8.41 -7.67
C LEU A 332 9.04 8.80 -7.60
N PHE A 333 8.74 9.93 -6.96
CA PHE A 333 7.37 10.44 -6.87
C PHE A 333 6.79 10.76 -8.26
N ASP A 334 7.54 11.46 -9.12
CA ASP A 334 7.13 11.74 -10.51
C ASP A 334 6.78 10.43 -11.25
N SER A 335 7.62 9.41 -11.11
CA SER A 335 7.39 8.11 -11.76
C SER A 335 6.14 7.38 -11.25
N ILE A 336 5.77 7.55 -9.99
CA ILE A 336 4.57 6.93 -9.39
C ILE A 336 3.32 7.77 -9.67
N CYS A 337 3.41 9.09 -9.44
CA CYS A 337 2.29 10.02 -9.60
C CYS A 337 1.73 9.99 -11.02
N ASN A 338 2.60 9.95 -12.01
CA ASN A 338 2.25 10.02 -13.43
C ASN A 338 2.22 8.64 -14.13
N ASN A 339 2.20 7.56 -13.35
CA ASN A 339 2.10 6.20 -13.89
C ASN A 339 0.67 5.86 -14.29
N ASN A 340 0.49 5.30 -15.48
CA ASN A 340 -0.81 4.90 -16.00
C ASN A 340 -1.52 3.83 -15.15
N TRP A 341 -0.79 2.97 -14.42
CA TRP A 341 -1.38 2.02 -13.47
C TRP A 341 -2.16 2.70 -12.35
N PHE A 342 -1.78 3.92 -11.99
CA PHE A 342 -2.31 4.63 -10.83
C PHE A 342 -3.18 5.83 -11.19
N THR A 343 -3.72 5.88 -12.42
CA THR A 343 -4.57 6.99 -12.87
C THR A 343 -5.76 7.21 -11.93
N ASN A 344 -6.42 6.14 -11.51
CA ASN A 344 -7.60 6.18 -10.62
C ASN A 344 -7.26 5.84 -9.15
N THR A 345 -5.97 5.75 -8.80
CA THR A 345 -5.55 5.44 -7.44
C THR A 345 -5.33 6.72 -6.66
N SER A 346 -5.94 6.84 -5.48
CA SER A 346 -5.72 7.98 -4.58
C SER A 346 -4.26 8.07 -4.18
N LEU A 347 -3.67 9.25 -4.29
CA LEU A 347 -2.27 9.50 -3.94
C LEU A 347 -2.18 10.41 -2.71
N ILE A 348 -1.62 9.86 -1.65
CA ILE A 348 -1.43 10.54 -0.38
C ILE A 348 0.06 10.75 -0.19
N LEU A 349 0.45 11.99 0.07
CA LEU A 349 1.84 12.40 0.26
C LEU A 349 2.10 12.66 1.74
N PHE A 350 2.91 11.79 2.36
CA PHE A 350 3.40 12.00 3.72
C PHE A 350 4.76 12.67 3.69
N LEU A 351 4.77 13.95 4.03
CA LEU A 351 5.97 14.75 4.24
C LEU A 351 6.45 14.51 5.66
N ASN A 352 7.21 13.43 5.83
CA ASN A 352 7.57 12.85 7.12
C ASN A 352 8.85 13.44 7.71
N LYS A 353 9.05 13.23 9.01
CA LYS A 353 10.17 13.76 9.81
C LYS A 353 10.16 15.28 9.88
N LYS A 354 8.96 15.87 10.02
CA LYS A 354 8.77 17.31 10.17
C LYS A 354 9.51 17.90 11.37
N ASP A 355 9.58 17.13 12.45
CA ASP A 355 10.31 17.43 13.67
C ASP A 355 11.82 17.59 13.42
N LEU A 356 12.42 16.66 12.69
CA LEU A 356 13.84 16.72 12.33
C LEU A 356 14.12 17.84 11.32
N LEU A 357 13.21 18.15 10.40
CA LEU A 357 13.33 19.31 9.53
C LEU A 357 13.36 20.61 10.35
N ALA A 358 12.45 20.75 11.32
CA ALA A 358 12.35 21.94 12.17
C ALA A 358 13.65 22.24 12.95
N GLU A 359 14.37 21.20 13.36
CA GLU A 359 15.67 21.33 14.01
C GLU A 359 16.81 21.59 13.02
N LYS A 360 16.81 20.86 11.89
CA LYS A 360 17.91 20.93 10.92
C LYS A 360 17.95 22.26 10.16
N ILE A 361 16.79 22.81 9.79
CA ILE A 361 16.71 24.05 9.00
C ILE A 361 17.30 25.27 9.71
N LYS A 362 17.38 25.23 11.03
CA LYS A 362 18.03 26.28 11.84
C LYS A 362 19.54 26.37 11.59
N ARG A 363 20.17 25.31 11.11
CA ARG A 363 21.63 25.19 10.94
C ARG A 363 22.05 25.03 9.49
N ILE A 364 21.28 24.27 8.69
CA ILE A 364 21.61 23.95 7.30
C ILE A 364 20.52 24.55 6.41
N PRO A 365 20.85 25.52 5.53
CA PRO A 365 19.84 26.17 4.70
C PRO A 365 19.31 25.24 3.62
N LEU A 366 18.04 25.44 3.24
CA LEU A 366 17.39 24.61 2.23
C LEU A 366 18.04 24.74 0.84
N THR A 367 18.78 25.86 0.61
CA THR A 367 19.54 26.12 -0.64
C THR A 367 20.60 25.06 -0.94
N VAL A 368 21.02 24.26 0.04
CA VAL A 368 21.93 23.11 -0.20
C VAL A 368 21.30 22.09 -1.16
N CYS A 369 19.98 21.94 -1.11
CA CYS A 369 19.23 21.06 -2.00
C CYS A 369 18.58 21.81 -3.16
N PHE A 370 17.98 22.94 -2.88
CA PHE A 370 17.20 23.73 -3.83
C PHE A 370 17.87 25.11 -4.03
N ALA A 371 18.77 25.19 -5.00
CA ALA A 371 19.55 26.42 -5.25
C ALA A 371 18.67 27.65 -5.52
N ASP A 372 17.48 27.47 -6.08
CA ASP A 372 16.50 28.49 -6.40
C ASP A 372 15.61 28.91 -5.23
N TYR A 373 15.76 28.28 -4.07
CA TYR A 373 14.98 28.64 -2.88
C TYR A 373 15.33 30.05 -2.42
N LYS A 374 14.31 30.92 -2.31
CA LYS A 374 14.45 32.35 -1.89
C LYS A 374 13.74 32.66 -0.57
N GLY A 375 13.12 31.64 0.06
CA GLY A 375 12.42 31.81 1.33
C GLY A 375 13.37 31.91 2.51
N GLN A 376 12.80 32.16 3.69
CA GLN A 376 13.53 32.13 4.94
C GLN A 376 13.82 30.71 5.36
N ASN A 377 14.91 30.49 6.09
CA ASN A 377 15.23 29.15 6.64
C ASN A 377 14.42 28.91 7.92
N THR A 378 13.10 29.05 7.82
CA THR A 378 12.13 28.66 8.84
C THR A 378 11.48 27.34 8.44
N TYR A 379 10.98 26.62 9.43
CA TYR A 379 10.29 25.34 9.17
C TYR A 379 9.08 25.55 8.25
N GLU A 380 8.28 26.58 8.51
CA GLU A 380 7.02 26.84 7.83
C GLU A 380 7.24 27.09 6.33
N GLU A 381 8.17 27.96 5.99
CA GLU A 381 8.46 28.29 4.59
C GLU A 381 9.15 27.13 3.87
N ALA A 382 10.14 26.50 4.52
CA ALA A 382 10.86 25.36 3.95
C ALA A 382 9.95 24.16 3.68
N ALA A 383 9.09 23.81 4.64
CA ALA A 383 8.16 22.70 4.52
C ALA A 383 7.16 22.90 3.38
N VAL A 384 6.54 24.09 3.30
CA VAL A 384 5.61 24.45 2.22
C VAL A 384 6.31 24.48 0.85
N TYR A 385 7.55 24.96 0.79
CA TYR A 385 8.30 24.94 -0.45
C TYR A 385 8.55 23.51 -0.95
N VAL A 386 9.01 22.61 -0.06
CA VAL A 386 9.23 21.21 -0.42
C VAL A 386 7.92 20.55 -0.83
N GLN A 387 6.81 20.79 -0.12
CA GLN A 387 5.48 20.30 -0.51
C GLN A 387 5.14 20.68 -1.95
N ARG A 388 5.31 21.95 -2.32
CA ARG A 388 5.04 22.43 -3.69
C ARG A 388 5.90 21.72 -4.73
N GLN A 389 7.18 21.46 -4.42
CA GLN A 389 8.07 20.74 -5.34
C GLN A 389 7.53 19.34 -5.69
N PHE A 390 6.87 18.65 -4.76
CA PHE A 390 6.22 17.36 -5.02
C PHE A 390 4.88 17.53 -5.74
N GLU A 391 4.03 18.45 -5.30
CA GLU A 391 2.70 18.66 -5.90
C GLU A 391 2.78 19.14 -7.35
N ASP A 392 3.79 19.94 -7.68
CA ASP A 392 4.01 20.43 -9.05
C ASP A 392 4.46 19.38 -10.05
N LEU A 393 4.92 18.22 -9.57
CA LEU A 393 5.21 17.07 -10.44
C LEU A 393 3.94 16.40 -10.99
N ASN A 394 2.77 16.67 -10.41
CA ASN A 394 1.50 16.13 -10.91
C ASN A 394 1.14 16.79 -12.25
N ARG A 395 1.17 16.01 -13.32
CA ARG A 395 0.84 16.46 -14.70
C ARG A 395 -0.66 16.48 -14.97
N ASN A 396 -1.46 15.83 -14.12
CA ASN A 396 -2.90 15.68 -14.30
C ASN A 396 -3.69 16.33 -13.15
N LYS A 397 -3.36 17.60 -12.82
CA LYS A 397 -3.95 18.32 -11.68
C LYS A 397 -5.49 18.43 -11.70
N GLU A 398 -6.10 18.39 -12.89
CA GLU A 398 -7.56 18.46 -13.05
C GLU A 398 -8.28 17.16 -12.66
N THR A 399 -7.61 16.02 -12.81
CA THR A 399 -8.23 14.69 -12.63
C THR A 399 -7.67 13.91 -11.45
N LYS A 400 -6.47 14.27 -10.97
CA LYS A 400 -5.78 13.59 -9.89
C LYS A 400 -5.37 14.57 -8.80
N GLU A 401 -5.92 14.40 -7.63
CA GLU A 401 -5.60 15.19 -6.44
C GLU A 401 -4.52 14.48 -5.62
N ILE A 402 -3.59 15.26 -5.05
CA ILE A 402 -2.59 14.78 -4.08
C ILE A 402 -2.98 15.29 -2.70
N TYR A 403 -3.17 14.36 -1.76
CA TYR A 403 -3.50 14.67 -0.38
C TYR A 403 -2.23 14.73 0.46
N SER A 404 -1.73 15.95 0.71
CA SER A 404 -0.44 16.17 1.37
C SER A 404 -0.60 16.39 2.88
N HIS A 405 0.23 15.69 3.68
CA HIS A 405 0.24 15.81 5.14
C HIS A 405 1.66 15.88 5.69
N PHE A 406 1.90 16.83 6.60
CA PHE A 406 3.13 16.90 7.37
C PHE A 406 3.08 15.94 8.55
N THR A 407 3.95 14.92 8.57
CA THR A 407 3.92 13.85 9.54
C THR A 407 5.19 13.74 10.37
N CYS A 408 5.04 13.23 11.58
CA CYS A 408 6.10 12.68 12.41
C CYS A 408 5.74 11.23 12.71
N ALA A 409 6.38 10.27 12.04
CA ALA A 409 6.00 8.86 12.14
C ALA A 409 6.24 8.27 13.53
N THR A 410 7.04 8.89 14.39
CA THR A 410 7.24 8.50 15.79
C THR A 410 6.19 9.07 16.73
N ASP A 411 5.40 10.06 16.31
CA ASP A 411 4.30 10.65 17.07
C ASP A 411 2.99 9.92 16.75
N THR A 412 2.53 9.08 17.68
CA THR A 412 1.31 8.28 17.51
C THR A 412 0.07 9.15 17.33
N SER A 413 -0.05 10.27 18.06
CA SER A 413 -1.19 11.18 17.97
C SER A 413 -1.26 11.86 16.62
N ASN A 414 -0.10 12.29 16.08
CA ASN A 414 -0.01 12.88 14.75
C ASN A 414 -0.40 11.86 13.67
N ILE A 415 0.12 10.64 13.74
CA ILE A 415 -0.20 9.60 12.74
C ILE A 415 -1.66 9.19 12.82
N GLN A 416 -2.24 9.05 14.01
CA GLN A 416 -3.66 8.72 14.15
C GLN A 416 -4.53 9.79 13.51
N PHE A 417 -4.31 11.06 13.83
CA PHE A 417 -5.06 12.19 13.26
C PHE A 417 -4.97 12.21 11.72
N VAL A 418 -3.77 12.05 11.18
CA VAL A 418 -3.57 12.05 9.72
C VAL A 418 -4.21 10.81 9.08
N PHE A 419 -4.09 9.64 9.71
CA PHE A 419 -4.68 8.41 9.17
C PHE A 419 -6.22 8.44 9.17
N ASP A 420 -6.83 9.05 10.19
CA ASP A 420 -8.28 9.27 10.22
C ASP A 420 -8.74 10.13 9.03
N ALA A 421 -8.05 11.25 8.77
CA ALA A 421 -8.33 12.12 7.63
C ALA A 421 -8.14 11.40 6.28
N VAL A 422 -7.05 10.65 6.13
CA VAL A 422 -6.75 9.84 4.94
C VAL A 422 -7.83 8.80 4.68
N THR A 423 -8.31 8.14 5.75
CA THR A 423 -9.35 7.13 5.64
C THR A 423 -10.64 7.73 5.11
N ASP A 424 -11.04 8.90 5.58
CA ASP A 424 -12.26 9.57 5.10
C ASP A 424 -12.16 9.92 3.61
N VAL A 425 -11.00 10.40 3.15
CA VAL A 425 -10.73 10.65 1.72
C VAL A 425 -10.84 9.36 0.89
N ILE A 426 -10.23 8.26 1.36
CA ILE A 426 -10.27 6.97 0.67
C ILE A 426 -11.70 6.46 0.57
N ILE A 427 -12.48 6.55 1.65
CA ILE A 427 -13.90 6.13 1.66
C ILE A 427 -14.71 6.96 0.67
N GLN A 428 -14.58 8.29 0.69
CA GLN A 428 -15.29 9.18 -0.22
C GLN A 428 -14.95 8.88 -1.70
N ASN A 429 -13.69 8.70 -2.02
CA ASN A 429 -13.28 8.39 -3.38
C ASN A 429 -13.78 7.02 -3.85
N ASN A 430 -13.80 6.02 -2.97
CA ASN A 430 -14.39 4.72 -3.28
C ASN A 430 -15.90 4.81 -3.51
N LEU A 431 -16.64 5.59 -2.71
CA LEU A 431 -18.06 5.81 -2.89
C LEU A 431 -18.37 6.48 -4.23
N LYS A 432 -17.60 7.50 -4.63
CA LYS A 432 -17.68 8.12 -5.95
C LYS A 432 -17.45 7.12 -7.08
N TYR A 433 -16.43 6.25 -6.94
CA TYR A 433 -16.10 5.27 -7.96
C TYR A 433 -17.21 4.23 -8.19
N ILE A 434 -17.96 3.85 -7.14
CA ILE A 434 -19.10 2.92 -7.25
C ILE A 434 -20.42 3.62 -7.52
N GLY A 435 -20.42 4.95 -7.77
CA GLY A 435 -21.59 5.72 -8.17
C GLY A 435 -22.61 5.96 -7.05
N LEU A 436 -22.17 5.96 -5.79
CA LEU A 436 -23.04 6.21 -4.62
C LEU A 436 -22.94 7.65 -4.08
N CYS A 437 -22.14 8.51 -4.71
CA CYS A 437 -22.02 9.95 -4.41
C CYS A 437 -21.93 10.74 -5.71
#